data_613814c8d5f9f07ce62c1e2383f67a42
#
_entry.id   613814c8d5f9f07ce62c1e2383f67a42
#
_cell.length_a   1.000
_cell.length_b   1.000
_cell.length_c   1.000
_cell.angle_alpha   90.00
_cell.angle_beta   90.00
_cell.angle_gamma   90.00
#
_symmetry.space_group_name_H-M   'P 1'
#
loop_
_entity.id
_entity.type
_entity.pdbx_description
1 polymer ?
#
loop_
_entity_poly.entity_id
_entity_poly.type
_entity_poly.pdbx_seq_one_letter_code
_entity_poly.pdbx_strand_id
1 'polypeptide(L)'
;MKKYTTYTILILFCLICNIGKLKSQVVSQYGRTDTENQAILYFDSAKIAMERTDFDQAKRYLEKSLVLDSTFADAYSRLATCLIKTRGDVDEVTTDIIKALMLEQSSESLAQAISVIYQLSPMQTDMLLSKLNVMQREYPNERRWFAFAANAALGQSRFYEAAGYYQRAVNIDANPYYQAFIADLLYDAGNDTLALEAANKIGDDLTYQRSYLKAKILMSMGNYQEALLATDSCINIDANRPSSYFERGMIKDKLADIKGAILDFSTVIDLDTTYSYAYYERGEMYSKVGNMNAAIKDYNKALQLNPIPMKEGNSAPFVYLALGQRDKAIAFTDSILTKYSNSDSYYNAACLYGRLGNKQKSLLYLSKALEKGFRRLKYIQTDPDLTIISNLSAFKVVIKKYKNISDQEYKRYLQIINSKAKD
;
A
#
# COMPACT_ATOMS: atom_id res chain seq x y z
N MET A 1 1.44 1.78 -4.88
CA MET A 1 0.33 0.95 -5.39
C MET A 1 0.61 -0.55 -5.33
N LYS A 2 1.85 -1.12 -5.47
CA LYS A 2 2.08 -2.55 -5.17
C LYS A 2 2.00 -2.84 -3.67
N LYS A 3 2.43 -1.93 -2.80
CA LYS A 3 2.07 -2.02 -1.39
C LYS A 3 0.55 -2.17 -1.25
N TYR A 4 -0.23 -1.35 -1.95
CA TYR A 4 -1.69 -1.45 -1.97
C TYR A 4 -2.21 -2.61 -2.82
N THR A 5 -1.53 -3.03 -3.92
CA THR A 5 -1.89 -4.27 -4.66
C THR A 5 -1.49 -5.53 -3.91
N THR A 6 -0.38 -5.52 -3.19
CA THR A 6 -0.01 -6.61 -2.27
C THR A 6 -0.96 -6.63 -1.08
N TYR A 7 -1.33 -5.47 -0.51
CA TYR A 7 -2.40 -5.34 0.49
C TYR A 7 -3.76 -5.71 -0.09
N THR A 8 -4.11 -5.27 -1.29
CA THR A 8 -5.40 -5.61 -1.94
C THR A 8 -5.47 -7.10 -2.23
N ILE A 9 -4.39 -7.73 -2.71
CA ILE A 9 -4.31 -9.18 -2.94
C ILE A 9 -4.30 -9.94 -1.61
N LEU A 10 -3.59 -9.48 -0.58
CA LEU A 10 -3.61 -10.09 0.75
C LEU A 10 -4.98 -9.88 1.45
N ILE A 11 -5.59 -8.70 1.36
CA ILE A 11 -6.93 -8.41 1.86
C ILE A 11 -7.97 -9.27 1.13
N LEU A 12 -7.87 -9.39 -0.18
CA LEU A 12 -8.67 -10.33 -0.98
C LEU A 12 -8.46 -11.77 -0.52
N PHE A 13 -7.21 -12.19 -0.34
CA PHE A 13 -6.88 -13.53 0.14
C PHE A 13 -7.42 -13.78 1.56
N CYS A 14 -7.34 -12.78 2.46
CA CYS A 14 -7.88 -12.86 3.81
C CYS A 14 -9.41 -12.81 3.88
N LEU A 15 -10.05 -12.01 3.03
CA LEU A 15 -11.50 -12.02 2.88
C LEU A 15 -11.97 -13.34 2.23
N ILE A 16 -11.25 -13.86 1.24
CA ILE A 16 -11.52 -15.12 0.56
C ILE A 16 -11.31 -16.33 1.49
N CYS A 17 -10.21 -16.40 2.25
CA CYS A 17 -9.93 -17.53 3.14
C CYS A 17 -10.91 -17.66 4.30
N ASN A 18 -11.58 -16.58 4.72
CA ASN A 18 -12.61 -16.61 5.76
C ASN A 18 -14.06 -16.75 5.26
N ILE A 19 -14.29 -16.62 3.94
CA ILE A 19 -15.57 -16.93 3.29
C ILE A 19 -15.70 -18.45 3.01
N GLY A 20 -14.71 -19.25 3.37
CA GLY A 20 -14.67 -20.71 3.15
C GLY A 20 -15.80 -21.55 3.74
N LYS A 21 -16.93 -20.92 4.16
CA LYS A 21 -18.22 -21.57 4.46
C LYS A 21 -19.42 -21.03 3.68
N LEU A 22 -19.22 -20.07 2.79
CA LEU A 22 -20.22 -19.81 1.77
C LEU A 22 -20.15 -20.95 0.75
N LYS A 23 -21.16 -21.80 0.79
CA LYS A 23 -21.40 -22.82 -0.23
C LYS A 23 -21.15 -22.18 -1.59
N SER A 24 -20.14 -22.66 -2.31
CA SER A 24 -20.06 -22.51 -3.74
C SER A 24 -21.35 -23.12 -4.32
N GLN A 25 -22.38 -22.33 -4.44
CA GLN A 25 -23.41 -22.64 -5.40
C GLN A 25 -22.73 -22.51 -6.76
N VAL A 26 -22.25 -23.64 -7.25
CA VAL A 26 -22.10 -23.86 -8.68
C VAL A 26 -23.49 -23.65 -9.24
N VAL A 27 -23.81 -22.42 -9.63
CA VAL A 27 -24.97 -22.16 -10.47
C VAL A 27 -24.62 -22.82 -11.79
N SER A 28 -25.13 -24.05 -11.94
CA SER A 28 -25.01 -24.78 -13.19
C SER A 28 -25.63 -23.91 -14.29
N GLN A 29 -25.06 -23.97 -15.50
CA GLN A 29 -25.58 -23.32 -16.71
C GLN A 29 -27.06 -23.73 -17.05
N TYR A 30 -27.63 -24.66 -16.30
CA TYR A 30 -28.98 -25.17 -16.40
C TYR A 30 -29.84 -24.57 -15.27
N GLY A 31 -30.55 -23.48 -15.58
CA GLY A 31 -31.58 -22.92 -14.68
C GLY A 31 -31.67 -21.40 -14.62
N ARG A 32 -30.95 -20.64 -15.47
CA ARG A 32 -31.15 -19.19 -15.57
C ARG A 32 -32.43 -18.88 -16.37
N THR A 33 -33.17 -17.91 -15.90
CA THR A 33 -34.34 -17.38 -16.63
C THR A 33 -33.86 -16.59 -17.87
N ASP A 34 -34.75 -16.44 -18.87
CA ASP A 34 -34.47 -15.60 -20.05
C ASP A 34 -34.12 -14.16 -19.63
N THR A 35 -34.73 -13.66 -18.56
CA THR A 35 -34.47 -12.33 -18.00
C THR A 35 -33.06 -12.22 -17.44
N GLU A 36 -32.57 -13.21 -16.69
CA GLU A 36 -31.20 -13.25 -16.18
C GLU A 36 -30.16 -13.33 -17.30
N ASN A 37 -30.43 -14.12 -18.33
CA ASN A 37 -29.58 -14.20 -19.51
C ASN A 37 -29.50 -12.86 -20.26
N GLN A 38 -30.61 -12.14 -20.36
CA GLN A 38 -30.65 -10.82 -20.96
C GLN A 38 -29.93 -9.75 -20.11
N ALA A 39 -30.01 -9.85 -18.78
CA ALA A 39 -29.23 -9.00 -17.87
C ALA A 39 -27.73 -9.16 -18.09
N ILE A 40 -27.25 -10.40 -18.26
CA ILE A 40 -25.85 -10.70 -18.56
C ILE A 40 -25.42 -10.14 -19.93
N LEU A 41 -26.24 -10.23 -20.95
CA LEU A 41 -25.94 -9.66 -22.27
C LEU A 41 -25.76 -8.14 -22.21
N TYR A 42 -26.60 -7.42 -21.45
CA TYR A 42 -26.41 -6.00 -21.23
C TYR A 42 -25.12 -5.72 -20.41
N PHE A 43 -24.82 -6.52 -19.41
CA PHE A 43 -23.59 -6.40 -18.63
C PHE A 43 -22.34 -6.60 -19.49
N ASP A 44 -22.32 -7.61 -20.38
CA ASP A 44 -21.21 -7.85 -21.30
C ASP A 44 -21.07 -6.70 -22.34
N SER A 45 -22.20 -6.17 -22.80
CA SER A 45 -22.21 -4.97 -23.67
C SER A 45 -21.60 -3.75 -22.95
N ALA A 46 -21.87 -3.61 -21.65
CA ALA A 46 -21.26 -2.56 -20.83
C ALA A 46 -19.75 -2.72 -20.71
N LYS A 47 -19.24 -3.94 -20.51
CA LYS A 47 -17.79 -4.20 -20.45
C LYS A 47 -17.11 -3.77 -21.74
N ILE A 48 -17.68 -4.12 -22.89
CA ILE A 48 -17.15 -3.71 -24.20
C ILE A 48 -17.16 -2.19 -24.36
N ALA A 49 -18.21 -1.50 -23.90
CA ALA A 49 -18.26 -0.04 -23.93
C ALA A 49 -17.21 0.59 -23.01
N MET A 50 -16.96 0.01 -21.82
CA MET A 50 -15.90 0.46 -20.88
C MET A 50 -14.51 0.29 -21.48
N GLU A 51 -14.22 -0.80 -22.18
CA GLU A 51 -12.96 -1.02 -22.91
C GLU A 51 -12.70 0.04 -23.97
N ARG A 52 -13.77 0.53 -24.60
CA ARG A 52 -13.75 1.65 -25.55
C ARG A 52 -13.76 3.02 -24.90
N THR A 53 -13.73 3.07 -23.57
CA THR A 53 -13.84 4.30 -22.76
C THR A 53 -15.15 5.08 -22.94
N ASP A 54 -16.18 4.45 -23.49
CA ASP A 54 -17.54 5.02 -23.60
C ASP A 54 -18.34 4.72 -22.33
N PHE A 55 -18.04 5.49 -21.28
CA PHE A 55 -18.62 5.29 -19.96
C PHE A 55 -20.11 5.67 -19.89
N ASP A 56 -20.57 6.59 -20.75
CA ASP A 56 -21.99 6.96 -20.81
C ASP A 56 -22.83 5.82 -21.43
N GLN A 57 -22.34 5.19 -22.48
CA GLN A 57 -23.00 4.03 -23.06
C GLN A 57 -22.94 2.82 -22.12
N ALA A 58 -21.81 2.61 -21.45
CA ALA A 58 -21.64 1.56 -20.44
C ALA A 58 -22.66 1.73 -19.30
N LYS A 59 -22.82 2.96 -18.77
CA LYS A 59 -23.83 3.29 -17.75
C LYS A 59 -25.22 2.84 -18.18
N ARG A 60 -25.67 3.23 -19.40
CA ARG A 60 -26.99 2.85 -19.92
C ARG A 60 -27.18 1.34 -20.02
N TYR A 61 -26.16 0.59 -20.39
CA TYR A 61 -26.24 -0.87 -20.43
C TYR A 61 -26.30 -1.46 -19.01
N LEU A 62 -25.53 -0.96 -18.06
CA LEU A 62 -25.56 -1.42 -16.66
C LEU A 62 -26.91 -1.15 -16.00
N GLU A 63 -27.49 0.03 -16.22
CA GLU A 63 -28.84 0.35 -15.76
C GLU A 63 -29.90 -0.62 -16.30
N LYS A 64 -29.83 -0.97 -17.61
CA LYS A 64 -30.71 -1.99 -18.18
C LYS A 64 -30.48 -3.38 -17.57
N SER A 65 -29.23 -3.76 -17.34
CA SER A 65 -28.90 -5.01 -16.67
C SER A 65 -29.51 -5.08 -15.28
N LEU A 66 -29.39 -3.99 -14.49
CA LEU A 66 -29.91 -3.90 -13.11
C LEU A 66 -31.44 -3.79 -13.02
N VAL A 67 -32.11 -3.31 -14.08
CA VAL A 67 -33.57 -3.38 -14.18
C VAL A 67 -34.04 -4.81 -14.32
N LEU A 68 -33.28 -5.68 -14.99
CA LEU A 68 -33.60 -7.08 -15.21
C LEU A 68 -33.16 -7.97 -14.04
N ASP A 69 -32.03 -7.67 -13.44
CA ASP A 69 -31.49 -8.35 -12.27
C ASP A 69 -30.92 -7.34 -11.26
N SER A 70 -31.71 -6.93 -10.31
CA SER A 70 -31.31 -5.99 -9.25
C SER A 70 -30.39 -6.61 -8.20
N THR A 71 -30.05 -7.91 -8.31
CA THR A 71 -29.13 -8.62 -7.41
C THR A 71 -27.73 -8.78 -8.01
N PHE A 72 -27.48 -8.20 -9.17
CA PHE A 72 -26.22 -8.36 -9.89
C PHE A 72 -25.12 -7.43 -9.31
N ALA A 73 -24.39 -7.92 -8.30
CA ALA A 73 -23.36 -7.16 -7.56
C ALA A 73 -22.29 -6.51 -8.46
N ASP A 74 -21.79 -7.24 -9.47
CA ASP A 74 -20.76 -6.73 -10.40
C ASP A 74 -21.26 -5.54 -11.23
N ALA A 75 -22.55 -5.53 -11.58
CA ALA A 75 -23.15 -4.44 -12.34
C ALA A 75 -23.14 -3.13 -11.52
N TYR A 76 -23.44 -3.19 -10.21
CA TYR A 76 -23.33 -2.03 -9.33
C TYR A 76 -21.88 -1.51 -9.21
N SER A 77 -20.90 -2.39 -9.04
CA SER A 77 -19.49 -1.98 -8.97
C SER A 77 -19.01 -1.29 -10.25
N ARG A 78 -19.43 -1.78 -11.42
CA ARG A 78 -19.09 -1.16 -12.71
C ARG A 78 -19.87 0.13 -12.95
N LEU A 79 -21.12 0.21 -12.49
CA LEU A 79 -21.92 1.43 -12.56
C LEU A 79 -21.26 2.54 -11.73
N ALA A 80 -20.84 2.24 -10.50
CA ALA A 80 -20.07 3.18 -9.69
C ALA A 80 -18.77 3.62 -10.40
N THR A 81 -18.08 2.70 -11.11
CA THR A 81 -16.89 3.05 -11.91
C THR A 81 -17.26 4.02 -13.05
N CYS A 82 -18.34 3.77 -13.78
CA CYS A 82 -18.79 4.68 -14.84
C CYS A 82 -19.12 6.07 -14.28
N LEU A 83 -19.85 6.12 -13.16
CA LEU A 83 -20.20 7.37 -12.48
C LEU A 83 -18.95 8.16 -12.04
N ILE A 84 -17.92 7.49 -11.50
CA ILE A 84 -16.65 8.14 -11.17
C ILE A 84 -16.01 8.76 -12.41
N LYS A 85 -16.00 8.04 -13.53
CA LYS A 85 -15.37 8.50 -14.78
C LYS A 85 -16.14 9.65 -15.46
N THR A 86 -17.45 9.64 -15.37
CA THR A 86 -18.33 10.69 -15.91
C THR A 86 -18.62 11.83 -14.94
N ARG A 87 -17.99 11.83 -13.74
CA ARG A 87 -18.22 12.80 -12.67
C ARG A 87 -19.71 12.85 -12.22
N GLY A 88 -20.32 11.67 -12.15
CA GLY A 88 -21.69 11.50 -11.67
C GLY A 88 -21.87 11.85 -10.20
N ASP A 89 -23.08 11.78 -9.73
CA ASP A 89 -23.46 12.15 -8.37
C ASP A 89 -22.73 11.28 -7.32
N VAL A 90 -22.24 11.92 -6.28
CA VAL A 90 -21.45 11.27 -5.20
C VAL A 90 -22.30 10.30 -4.41
N ASP A 91 -23.59 10.63 -4.19
CA ASP A 91 -24.49 9.75 -3.44
C ASP A 91 -24.82 8.50 -4.24
N GLU A 92 -25.04 8.62 -5.56
CA GLU A 92 -25.23 7.48 -6.46
C GLU A 92 -24.02 6.55 -6.45
N VAL A 93 -22.80 7.11 -6.64
CA VAL A 93 -21.53 6.34 -6.59
C VAL A 93 -21.43 5.51 -5.32
N THR A 94 -21.63 6.16 -4.16
CA THR A 94 -21.46 5.49 -2.87
C THR A 94 -22.59 4.54 -2.54
N THR A 95 -23.81 4.80 -3.01
CA THR A 95 -24.96 3.89 -2.89
C THR A 95 -24.72 2.61 -3.69
N ASP A 96 -24.23 2.72 -4.91
CA ASP A 96 -23.95 1.55 -5.75
C ASP A 96 -22.82 0.70 -5.18
N ILE A 97 -21.79 1.33 -4.57
CA ILE A 97 -20.75 0.58 -3.84
C ILE A 97 -21.37 -0.19 -2.67
N ILE A 98 -22.22 0.43 -1.86
CA ILE A 98 -22.87 -0.26 -0.72
C ILE A 98 -23.73 -1.42 -1.22
N LYS A 99 -24.51 -1.24 -2.29
CA LYS A 99 -25.31 -2.33 -2.88
C LYS A 99 -24.42 -3.47 -3.35
N ALA A 100 -23.32 -3.19 -4.05
CA ALA A 100 -22.35 -4.20 -4.47
C ALA A 100 -21.80 -4.99 -3.28
N LEU A 101 -21.44 -4.30 -2.19
CA LEU A 101 -20.91 -4.91 -0.96
C LEU A 101 -21.97 -5.72 -0.20
N MET A 102 -23.25 -5.32 -0.25
CA MET A 102 -24.35 -6.07 0.38
C MET A 102 -24.70 -7.35 -0.39
N LEU A 103 -24.65 -7.28 -1.71
CA LEU A 103 -25.03 -8.34 -2.63
C LEU A 103 -23.90 -9.33 -2.93
N GLU A 104 -22.74 -9.17 -2.32
CA GLU A 104 -21.52 -9.96 -2.53
C GLU A 104 -21.83 -11.43 -2.87
N GLN A 105 -21.63 -11.79 -4.14
CA GLN A 105 -21.95 -13.13 -4.65
C GLN A 105 -20.70 -14.00 -4.84
N SER A 106 -19.53 -13.36 -4.98
CA SER A 106 -18.25 -14.04 -5.20
C SER A 106 -17.08 -13.21 -4.71
N SER A 107 -15.91 -13.85 -4.55
CA SER A 107 -14.66 -13.16 -4.26
C SER A 107 -14.24 -12.20 -5.38
N GLU A 108 -14.64 -12.46 -6.62
CA GLU A 108 -14.36 -11.58 -7.76
C GLU A 108 -15.21 -10.30 -7.69
N SER A 109 -16.49 -10.42 -7.38
CA SER A 109 -17.40 -9.28 -7.14
C SER A 109 -16.88 -8.38 -6.03
N LEU A 110 -16.42 -8.98 -4.93
CA LEU A 110 -15.82 -8.25 -3.81
C LEU A 110 -14.55 -7.53 -4.21
N ALA A 111 -13.67 -8.21 -4.97
CA ALA A 111 -12.44 -7.61 -5.50
C ALA A 111 -12.73 -6.39 -6.36
N GLN A 112 -13.72 -6.48 -7.22
CA GLN A 112 -14.15 -5.39 -8.07
C GLN A 112 -14.68 -4.21 -7.24
N ALA A 113 -15.53 -4.45 -6.24
CA ALA A 113 -16.06 -3.41 -5.36
C ALA A 113 -14.93 -2.71 -4.57
N ILE A 114 -13.97 -3.46 -4.02
CA ILE A 114 -12.80 -2.89 -3.35
C ILE A 114 -11.93 -2.07 -4.33
N SER A 115 -11.75 -2.54 -5.55
CA SER A 115 -11.02 -1.79 -6.59
C SER A 115 -11.68 -0.44 -6.88
N VAL A 116 -12.99 -0.35 -6.84
CA VAL A 116 -13.73 0.92 -6.99
C VAL A 116 -13.49 1.84 -5.80
N ILE A 117 -13.50 1.31 -4.57
CA ILE A 117 -13.23 2.08 -3.34
C ILE A 117 -11.89 2.81 -3.43
N TYR A 118 -10.85 2.19 -3.99
CA TYR A 118 -9.53 2.83 -4.16
C TYR A 118 -9.49 3.94 -5.23
N GLN A 119 -10.52 4.08 -6.05
CA GLN A 119 -10.62 5.13 -7.08
C GLN A 119 -11.37 6.37 -6.60
N LEU A 120 -11.96 6.34 -5.40
CA LEU A 120 -12.77 7.42 -4.86
C LEU A 120 -11.94 8.68 -4.60
N SER A 121 -12.54 9.84 -4.83
CA SER A 121 -12.05 11.13 -4.34
C SER A 121 -12.22 11.23 -2.80
N PRO A 122 -11.53 12.18 -2.14
CA PRO A 122 -11.71 12.37 -0.69
C PRO A 122 -13.18 12.58 -0.28
N MET A 123 -13.94 13.39 -1.03
CA MET A 123 -15.35 13.66 -0.73
C MET A 123 -16.23 12.40 -0.89
N GLN A 124 -16.00 11.62 -1.94
CA GLN A 124 -16.70 10.34 -2.14
C GLN A 124 -16.36 9.34 -1.03
N THR A 125 -15.09 9.32 -0.59
CA THR A 125 -14.67 8.48 0.53
C THR A 125 -15.35 8.87 1.83
N ASP A 126 -15.45 10.17 2.15
CA ASP A 126 -16.14 10.63 3.36
C ASP A 126 -17.64 10.26 3.33
N MET A 127 -18.29 10.36 2.19
CA MET A 127 -19.67 9.92 2.00
C MET A 127 -19.81 8.42 2.18
N LEU A 128 -18.92 7.62 1.56
CA LEU A 128 -18.92 6.16 1.72
C LEU A 128 -18.71 5.77 3.19
N LEU A 129 -17.75 6.39 3.89
CA LEU A 129 -17.52 6.13 5.32
C LEU A 129 -18.75 6.46 6.16
N SER A 130 -19.49 7.54 5.83
CA SER A 130 -20.74 7.87 6.49
C SER A 130 -21.78 6.75 6.32
N LYS A 131 -21.96 6.23 5.09
CA LYS A 131 -22.87 5.11 4.83
C LYS A 131 -22.41 3.81 5.51
N LEU A 132 -21.11 3.50 5.47
CA LEU A 132 -20.55 2.34 6.16
C LEU A 132 -20.74 2.43 7.69
N ASN A 133 -20.69 3.64 8.27
CA ASN A 133 -21.01 3.84 9.69
C ASN A 133 -22.48 3.53 10.01
N VAL A 134 -23.40 3.72 9.06
CA VAL A 134 -24.80 3.24 9.22
C VAL A 134 -24.83 1.72 9.24
N MET A 135 -24.16 1.07 8.28
CA MET A 135 -24.09 -0.40 8.21
C MET A 135 -23.47 -1.01 9.48
N GLN A 136 -22.43 -0.37 10.05
CA GLN A 136 -21.78 -0.80 11.29
C GLN A 136 -22.72 -0.71 12.52
N ARG A 137 -23.68 0.21 12.51
CA ARG A 137 -24.71 0.32 13.57
C ARG A 137 -25.85 -0.69 13.39
N GLU A 138 -26.24 -0.94 12.14
CA GLU A 138 -27.28 -1.92 11.81
C GLU A 138 -26.76 -3.36 11.98
N TYR A 139 -25.48 -3.60 11.68
CA TYR A 139 -24.85 -4.92 11.73
C TYR A 139 -23.56 -4.89 12.60
N PRO A 140 -23.68 -4.63 13.92
CA PRO A 140 -22.52 -4.38 14.77
C PRO A 140 -21.58 -5.59 14.95
N ASN A 141 -22.08 -6.79 14.72
CA ASN A 141 -21.31 -8.04 14.83
C ASN A 141 -20.76 -8.54 13.49
N GLU A 142 -20.94 -7.78 12.41
CA GLU A 142 -20.39 -8.09 11.11
C GLU A 142 -19.08 -7.32 10.86
N ARG A 143 -17.95 -7.99 11.09
CA ARG A 143 -16.61 -7.41 10.89
C ARG A 143 -16.37 -6.82 9.50
N ARG A 144 -17.07 -7.33 8.46
CA ARG A 144 -16.85 -6.89 7.07
C ARG A 144 -17.07 -5.40 6.86
N TRP A 145 -18.05 -4.79 7.53
CA TRP A 145 -18.34 -3.36 7.38
C TRP A 145 -17.21 -2.49 7.91
N PHE A 146 -16.53 -2.93 8.97
CA PHE A 146 -15.32 -2.28 9.47
C PHE A 146 -14.13 -2.49 8.52
N ALA A 147 -13.97 -3.68 7.94
CA ALA A 147 -12.92 -3.94 6.95
C ALA A 147 -13.11 -3.09 5.68
N PHE A 148 -14.35 -2.88 5.21
CA PHE A 148 -14.63 -1.99 4.08
C PHE A 148 -14.33 -0.53 4.41
N ALA A 149 -14.66 -0.07 5.62
CA ALA A 149 -14.31 1.27 6.06
C ALA A 149 -12.78 1.46 6.17
N ALA A 150 -12.07 0.44 6.64
CA ALA A 150 -10.60 0.45 6.64
C ALA A 150 -10.03 0.58 5.21
N ASN A 151 -10.55 -0.16 4.24
CA ASN A 151 -10.15 -0.05 2.84
C ASN A 151 -10.46 1.33 2.25
N ALA A 152 -11.61 1.92 2.57
CA ALA A 152 -11.97 3.25 2.12
C ALA A 152 -10.99 4.31 2.68
N ALA A 153 -10.68 4.26 3.97
CA ALA A 153 -9.70 5.14 4.60
C ALA A 153 -8.29 4.94 4.00
N LEU A 154 -7.89 3.69 3.76
CA LEU A 154 -6.60 3.34 3.17
C LEU A 154 -6.44 3.88 1.74
N GLY A 155 -7.49 3.88 0.93
CA GLY A 155 -7.50 4.48 -0.41
C GLY A 155 -7.11 5.96 -0.42
N GLN A 156 -7.31 6.67 0.71
CA GLN A 156 -6.91 8.06 0.91
C GLN A 156 -5.64 8.22 1.76
N SER A 157 -4.88 7.17 1.99
CA SER A 157 -3.69 7.15 2.87
C SER A 157 -3.99 7.63 4.31
N ARG A 158 -5.22 7.41 4.80
CA ARG A 158 -5.65 7.70 6.19
C ARG A 158 -5.29 6.51 7.07
N PHE A 159 -3.99 6.28 7.29
CA PHE A 159 -3.47 5.05 7.90
C PHE A 159 -4.00 4.80 9.31
N TYR A 160 -4.04 5.83 10.17
CA TYR A 160 -4.59 5.72 11.52
C TYR A 160 -6.08 5.34 11.50
N GLU A 161 -6.85 5.96 10.63
CA GLU A 161 -8.29 5.69 10.51
C GLU A 161 -8.52 4.25 10.03
N ALA A 162 -7.75 3.79 9.03
CA ALA A 162 -7.79 2.42 8.55
C ALA A 162 -7.40 1.40 9.65
N ALA A 163 -6.32 1.68 10.40
CA ALA A 163 -5.91 0.84 11.54
C ALA A 163 -7.00 0.76 12.61
N GLY A 164 -7.70 1.87 12.90
CA GLY A 164 -8.80 1.93 13.86
C GLY A 164 -9.99 1.05 13.44
N TYR A 165 -10.38 1.10 12.18
CA TYR A 165 -11.44 0.23 11.68
C TYR A 165 -11.05 -1.24 11.66
N TYR A 166 -9.82 -1.60 11.28
CA TYR A 166 -9.35 -2.98 11.40
C TYR A 166 -9.30 -3.44 12.86
N GLN A 167 -8.93 -2.57 13.82
CA GLN A 167 -8.97 -2.91 15.25
C GLN A 167 -10.40 -3.23 15.70
N ARG A 168 -11.40 -2.48 15.21
CA ARG A 168 -12.81 -2.80 15.46
C ARG A 168 -13.21 -4.16 14.87
N ALA A 169 -12.76 -4.46 13.65
CA ALA A 169 -13.00 -5.75 13.02
C ALA A 169 -12.36 -6.92 13.82
N VAL A 170 -11.14 -6.75 14.33
CA VAL A 170 -10.45 -7.74 15.18
C VAL A 170 -11.19 -7.98 16.50
N ASN A 171 -11.77 -6.94 17.10
CA ASN A 171 -12.51 -7.06 18.35
C ASN A 171 -13.81 -7.89 18.19
N ILE A 172 -14.36 -7.99 16.97
CA ILE A 172 -15.53 -8.83 16.65
C ILE A 172 -15.10 -10.28 16.42
N ASP A 173 -14.04 -10.46 15.64
CA ASP A 173 -13.54 -11.78 15.29
C ASP A 173 -12.01 -11.68 15.09
N ALA A 174 -11.27 -12.36 15.94
CA ALA A 174 -9.81 -12.36 15.93
C ALA A 174 -9.27 -12.94 14.62
N ASN A 175 -8.81 -12.05 13.73
CA ASN A 175 -8.19 -12.43 12.47
C ASN A 175 -6.72 -12.00 12.51
N PRO A 176 -5.76 -12.94 12.49
CA PRO A 176 -4.34 -12.64 12.61
C PRO A 176 -3.83 -11.74 11.47
N TYR A 177 -4.42 -11.82 10.28
CA TYR A 177 -4.07 -10.96 9.14
C TYR A 177 -4.45 -9.50 9.39
N TYR A 178 -5.61 -9.23 10.00
CA TYR A 178 -5.98 -7.85 10.34
C TYR A 178 -5.03 -7.26 11.37
N GLN A 179 -4.54 -8.07 12.31
CA GLN A 179 -3.55 -7.63 13.28
C GLN A 179 -2.21 -7.25 12.60
N ALA A 180 -1.79 -8.01 11.58
CA ALA A 180 -0.62 -7.68 10.79
C ALA A 180 -0.83 -6.37 9.98
N PHE A 181 -2.02 -6.16 9.41
CA PHE A 181 -2.35 -4.90 8.73
C PHE A 181 -2.34 -3.71 9.67
N ILE A 182 -2.88 -3.85 10.88
CA ILE A 182 -2.84 -2.78 11.90
C ILE A 182 -1.40 -2.37 12.17
N ALA A 183 -0.50 -3.34 12.37
CA ALA A 183 0.91 -3.08 12.63
C ALA A 183 1.58 -2.31 11.48
N ASP A 184 1.35 -2.74 10.23
CA ASP A 184 1.97 -2.10 9.07
C ASP A 184 1.35 -0.71 8.79
N LEU A 185 0.05 -0.54 8.98
CA LEU A 185 -0.62 0.76 8.85
C LEU A 185 -0.13 1.78 9.88
N LEU A 186 0.05 1.36 11.13
CA LEU A 186 0.60 2.22 12.18
C LEU A 186 2.07 2.57 11.92
N TYR A 187 2.85 1.65 11.34
CA TYR A 187 4.19 1.92 10.86
C TYR A 187 4.19 2.95 9.71
N ASP A 188 3.29 2.82 8.73
CA ASP A 188 3.15 3.78 7.64
C ASP A 188 2.62 5.15 8.13
N ALA A 189 1.82 5.16 9.20
CA ALA A 189 1.42 6.38 9.90
C ALA A 189 2.58 7.06 10.66
N GLY A 190 3.75 6.40 10.77
CA GLY A 190 4.92 6.88 11.47
C GLY A 190 4.88 6.72 12.99
N ASN A 191 4.01 5.86 13.51
CA ASN A 191 3.92 5.55 14.93
C ASN A 191 4.54 4.18 15.24
N ASP A 192 5.86 4.15 15.26
CA ASP A 192 6.63 2.91 15.45
C ASP A 192 6.29 2.21 16.78
N THR A 193 5.95 2.95 17.84
CA THR A 193 5.59 2.37 19.15
C THR A 193 4.30 1.57 19.05
N LEU A 194 3.22 2.18 18.56
CA LEU A 194 1.95 1.48 18.38
C LEU A 194 2.06 0.35 17.35
N ALA A 195 2.86 0.54 16.30
CA ALA A 195 3.13 -0.48 15.31
C ALA A 195 3.80 -1.72 15.93
N LEU A 196 4.78 -1.51 16.82
CA LEU A 196 5.46 -2.59 17.53
C LEU A 196 4.52 -3.31 18.51
N GLU A 197 3.68 -2.56 19.25
CA GLU A 197 2.65 -3.13 20.10
C GLU A 197 1.66 -3.99 19.32
N ALA A 198 1.22 -3.51 18.14
CA ALA A 198 0.35 -4.27 17.26
C ALA A 198 1.04 -5.51 16.68
N ALA A 199 2.31 -5.40 16.27
CA ALA A 199 3.09 -6.52 15.77
C ALA A 199 3.26 -7.63 16.84
N ASN A 200 3.42 -7.26 18.11
CA ASN A 200 3.51 -8.22 19.22
C ASN A 200 2.20 -9.02 19.47
N LYS A 201 1.06 -8.51 18.99
CA LYS A 201 -0.25 -9.18 19.10
C LYS A 201 -0.54 -10.13 17.93
N ILE A 202 0.32 -10.18 16.91
CA ILE A 202 0.18 -11.13 15.79
C ILE A 202 0.39 -12.55 16.33
N GLY A 203 -0.58 -13.43 16.04
CA GLY A 203 -0.56 -14.82 16.50
C GLY A 203 0.54 -15.67 15.86
N ASP A 204 0.70 -16.89 16.38
CA ASP A 204 1.77 -17.82 15.95
C ASP A 204 1.57 -18.35 14.53
N ASP A 205 0.34 -18.35 14.02
CA ASP A 205 0.04 -18.72 12.62
C ASP A 205 0.75 -17.81 11.59
N LEU A 206 1.17 -16.61 12.00
CA LEU A 206 1.85 -15.62 11.17
C LEU A 206 3.23 -15.23 11.75
N THR A 207 3.96 -16.19 12.30
CA THR A 207 5.25 -15.95 12.96
C THR A 207 6.27 -15.26 12.05
N TYR A 208 6.33 -15.61 10.77
CA TYR A 208 7.19 -14.94 9.79
C TYR A 208 6.81 -13.47 9.64
N GLN A 209 5.53 -13.17 9.39
CA GLN A 209 5.02 -11.79 9.21
C GLN A 209 5.26 -10.95 10.47
N ARG A 210 5.02 -11.54 11.64
CA ARG A 210 5.31 -10.91 12.93
C ARG A 210 6.78 -10.51 13.04
N SER A 211 7.69 -11.44 12.78
CA SER A 211 9.13 -11.21 12.88
C SER A 211 9.60 -10.18 11.84
N TYR A 212 9.10 -10.27 10.61
CA TYR A 212 9.45 -9.34 9.54
C TYR A 212 8.98 -7.91 9.83
N LEU A 213 7.75 -7.73 10.29
CA LEU A 213 7.23 -6.42 10.70
C LEU A 213 8.01 -5.85 11.90
N LYS A 214 8.31 -6.69 12.90
CA LYS A 214 9.15 -6.28 14.04
C LYS A 214 10.53 -5.81 13.59
N ALA A 215 11.18 -6.51 12.68
CA ALA A 215 12.48 -6.13 12.13
C ALA A 215 12.43 -4.73 11.49
N LYS A 216 11.45 -4.48 10.61
CA LYS A 216 11.24 -3.18 9.95
C LYS A 216 11.00 -2.05 10.97
N ILE A 217 10.12 -2.30 11.94
CA ILE A 217 9.74 -1.30 12.94
C ILE A 217 10.93 -0.99 13.86
N LEU A 218 11.62 -2.02 14.36
CA LEU A 218 12.77 -1.87 15.23
C LEU A 218 13.94 -1.16 14.51
N MET A 219 14.17 -1.47 13.24
CA MET A 219 15.12 -0.75 12.40
C MET A 219 14.77 0.75 12.31
N SER A 220 13.50 1.08 12.11
CA SER A 220 13.02 2.46 12.09
C SER A 220 13.20 3.18 13.43
N MET A 221 13.07 2.45 14.53
CA MET A 221 13.29 2.98 15.89
C MET A 221 14.78 3.20 16.21
N GLY A 222 15.70 2.62 15.39
CA GLY A 222 17.12 2.60 15.65
C GLY A 222 17.58 1.46 16.56
N ASN A 223 16.69 0.53 16.91
CA ASN A 223 16.96 -0.64 17.74
C ASN A 223 17.55 -1.77 16.90
N TYR A 224 18.74 -1.52 16.33
CA TYR A 224 19.32 -2.39 15.30
C TYR A 224 19.66 -3.81 15.79
N GLN A 225 20.05 -3.98 17.06
CA GLN A 225 20.37 -5.30 17.61
C GLN A 225 19.11 -6.18 17.72
N GLU A 226 17.99 -5.61 18.20
CA GLU A 226 16.72 -6.32 18.28
C GLU A 226 16.15 -6.59 16.87
N ALA A 227 16.33 -5.65 15.93
CA ALA A 227 15.95 -5.83 14.53
C ALA A 227 16.72 -7.00 13.89
N LEU A 228 18.02 -7.15 14.21
CA LEU A 228 18.86 -8.26 13.75
C LEU A 228 18.29 -9.61 14.22
N LEU A 229 17.96 -9.73 15.51
CA LEU A 229 17.34 -10.95 16.07
C LEU A 229 16.00 -11.28 15.39
N ALA A 230 15.22 -10.26 15.07
CA ALA A 230 13.95 -10.45 14.37
C ALA A 230 14.13 -10.93 12.91
N THR A 231 15.15 -10.44 12.20
CA THR A 231 15.48 -10.94 10.84
C THR A 231 16.08 -12.34 10.88
N ASP A 232 16.90 -12.67 11.89
CA ASP A 232 17.40 -14.05 12.10
C ASP A 232 16.25 -15.02 12.33
N SER A 233 15.23 -14.61 13.09
CA SER A 233 13.99 -15.41 13.24
C SER A 233 13.27 -15.63 11.91
N CYS A 234 13.20 -14.61 11.03
CA CYS A 234 12.63 -14.77 9.68
C CYS A 234 13.39 -15.81 8.86
N ILE A 235 14.73 -15.77 8.88
CA ILE A 235 15.60 -16.67 8.14
C ILE A 235 15.48 -18.09 8.68
N ASN A 236 15.39 -18.27 10.00
CA ASN A 236 15.18 -19.59 10.62
C ASN A 236 13.83 -20.23 10.24
N ILE A 237 12.80 -19.40 10.02
CA ILE A 237 11.47 -19.87 9.59
C ILE A 237 11.48 -20.24 8.11
N ASP A 238 12.10 -19.41 7.26
CA ASP A 238 12.18 -19.64 5.83
C ASP A 238 13.47 -19.03 5.26
N ALA A 239 14.48 -19.88 5.09
CA ALA A 239 15.79 -19.50 4.59
C ALA A 239 15.81 -19.19 3.08
N ASN A 240 14.74 -19.48 2.35
CA ASN A 240 14.67 -19.25 0.90
C ASN A 240 14.02 -17.90 0.54
N ARG A 241 13.80 -17.01 1.49
CA ARG A 241 13.20 -15.69 1.25
C ARG A 241 14.26 -14.60 1.12
N PRO A 242 14.48 -14.06 -0.09
CA PRO A 242 15.46 -12.98 -0.32
C PRO A 242 15.23 -11.75 0.56
N SER A 243 13.96 -11.40 0.82
CA SER A 243 13.62 -10.20 1.62
C SER A 243 14.18 -10.23 3.04
N SER A 244 14.28 -11.40 3.68
CA SER A 244 14.84 -11.52 5.03
C SER A 244 16.33 -11.17 5.07
N TYR A 245 17.10 -11.67 4.11
CA TYR A 245 18.52 -11.35 3.99
C TYR A 245 18.74 -9.91 3.57
N PHE A 246 17.86 -9.36 2.70
CA PHE A 246 17.93 -7.96 2.31
C PHE A 246 17.77 -7.02 3.51
N GLU A 247 16.73 -7.23 4.32
CA GLU A 247 16.51 -6.44 5.55
C GLU A 247 17.68 -6.62 6.54
N ARG A 248 18.21 -7.84 6.70
CA ARG A 248 19.35 -8.09 7.58
C ARG A 248 20.62 -7.38 7.09
N GLY A 249 20.86 -7.37 5.79
CA GLY A 249 21.95 -6.62 5.16
C GLY A 249 21.84 -5.12 5.41
N MET A 250 20.65 -4.55 5.28
CA MET A 250 20.36 -3.14 5.61
C MET A 250 20.63 -2.83 7.09
N ILE A 251 20.23 -3.73 8.00
CA ILE A 251 20.48 -3.57 9.44
C ILE A 251 21.98 -3.65 9.73
N LYS A 252 22.72 -4.59 9.13
CA LYS A 252 24.16 -4.72 9.28
C LYS A 252 24.90 -3.49 8.79
N ASP A 253 24.46 -2.86 7.69
CA ASP A 253 25.00 -1.57 7.26
C ASP A 253 24.84 -0.49 8.33
N LYS A 254 23.69 -0.39 8.98
CA LYS A 254 23.45 0.54 10.10
C LYS A 254 24.33 0.24 11.32
N LEU A 255 24.72 -1.01 11.50
CA LEU A 255 25.65 -1.46 12.55
C LEU A 255 27.13 -1.36 12.13
N ALA A 256 27.42 -0.84 10.94
CA ALA A 256 28.74 -0.76 10.33
C ALA A 256 29.43 -2.15 10.08
N ASP A 257 28.64 -3.23 10.09
CA ASP A 257 29.09 -4.56 9.65
C ASP A 257 28.99 -4.68 8.12
N ILE A 258 29.88 -3.96 7.44
CA ILE A 258 29.89 -3.89 5.97
C ILE A 258 30.14 -5.25 5.33
N LYS A 259 31.02 -6.08 5.95
CA LYS A 259 31.30 -7.44 5.43
C LYS A 259 30.08 -8.35 5.55
N GLY A 260 29.39 -8.30 6.68
CA GLY A 260 28.16 -9.05 6.88
C GLY A 260 27.04 -8.59 5.96
N ALA A 261 26.92 -7.29 5.67
CA ALA A 261 25.98 -6.75 4.71
C ALA A 261 26.24 -7.26 3.28
N ILE A 262 27.51 -7.26 2.83
CA ILE A 262 27.91 -7.82 1.53
C ILE A 262 27.50 -9.30 1.40
N LEU A 263 27.71 -10.11 2.45
CA LEU A 263 27.33 -11.52 2.46
C LEU A 263 25.81 -11.67 2.32
N ASP A 264 25.02 -10.91 3.09
CA ASP A 264 23.56 -11.00 3.03
C ASP A 264 23.02 -10.55 1.67
N PHE A 265 23.49 -9.43 1.10
CA PHE A 265 23.11 -9.03 -0.26
C PHE A 265 23.55 -10.02 -1.33
N SER A 266 24.68 -10.71 -1.13
CA SER A 266 25.10 -11.81 -2.03
C SER A 266 24.13 -12.98 -1.95
N THR A 267 23.70 -13.37 -0.75
CA THR A 267 22.68 -14.40 -0.57
C THR A 267 21.35 -13.99 -1.24
N VAL A 268 20.93 -12.73 -1.15
CA VAL A 268 19.75 -12.22 -1.88
C VAL A 268 19.90 -12.47 -3.38
N ILE A 269 21.07 -12.13 -3.94
CA ILE A 269 21.36 -12.29 -5.38
C ILE A 269 21.41 -13.77 -5.80
N ASP A 270 21.94 -14.64 -4.94
CA ASP A 270 21.98 -16.08 -5.20
C ASP A 270 20.57 -16.69 -5.19
N LEU A 271 19.68 -16.22 -4.31
CA LEU A 271 18.27 -16.64 -4.24
C LEU A 271 17.40 -16.03 -5.35
N ASP A 272 17.68 -14.79 -5.74
CA ASP A 272 16.96 -14.07 -6.81
C ASP A 272 17.93 -13.17 -7.61
N THR A 273 18.42 -13.70 -8.72
CA THR A 273 19.35 -12.98 -9.62
C THR A 273 18.74 -11.76 -10.29
N THR A 274 17.42 -11.54 -10.16
CA THR A 274 16.70 -10.40 -10.72
C THR A 274 16.46 -9.27 -9.70
N TYR A 275 16.89 -9.45 -8.46
CA TYR A 275 16.68 -8.49 -7.37
C TYR A 275 17.64 -7.29 -7.50
N SER A 276 17.28 -6.33 -8.35
CA SER A 276 18.14 -5.19 -8.72
C SER A 276 18.61 -4.34 -7.54
N TYR A 277 17.78 -4.20 -6.50
CA TYR A 277 18.16 -3.46 -5.29
C TYR A 277 19.30 -4.12 -4.53
N ALA A 278 19.38 -5.45 -4.50
CA ALA A 278 20.47 -6.14 -3.84
C ALA A 278 21.83 -5.85 -4.52
N TYR A 279 21.84 -5.76 -5.85
CA TYR A 279 23.04 -5.33 -6.57
C TYR A 279 23.41 -3.88 -6.24
N TYR A 280 22.42 -2.97 -6.19
CA TYR A 280 22.69 -1.58 -5.84
C TYR A 280 23.27 -1.46 -4.43
N GLU A 281 22.63 -2.05 -3.43
CA GLU A 281 23.07 -1.98 -2.02
C GLU A 281 24.43 -2.67 -1.83
N ARG A 282 24.68 -3.82 -2.48
CA ARG A 282 25.99 -4.45 -2.45
C ARG A 282 27.06 -3.59 -3.09
N GLY A 283 26.74 -2.91 -4.19
CA GLY A 283 27.60 -1.91 -4.83
C GLY A 283 27.94 -0.76 -3.89
N GLU A 284 26.97 -0.22 -3.14
CA GLU A 284 27.21 0.79 -2.10
C GLU A 284 28.17 0.25 -1.02
N MET A 285 28.00 -1.00 -0.57
CA MET A 285 28.91 -1.62 0.40
C MET A 285 30.31 -1.79 -0.16
N TYR A 286 30.48 -2.22 -1.42
CA TYR A 286 31.78 -2.28 -2.07
C TYR A 286 32.42 -0.90 -2.22
N SER A 287 31.65 0.13 -2.51
CA SER A 287 32.12 1.51 -2.56
C SER A 287 32.63 1.98 -1.20
N LYS A 288 31.92 1.69 -0.11
CA LYS A 288 32.30 2.02 1.27
C LYS A 288 33.66 1.38 1.68
N VAL A 289 33.97 0.19 1.18
CA VAL A 289 35.29 -0.47 1.44
C VAL A 289 36.34 -0.18 0.39
N GLY A 290 36.07 0.76 -0.54
CA GLY A 290 37.02 1.17 -1.58
C GLY A 290 37.17 0.24 -2.78
N ASN A 291 36.35 -0.81 -2.87
CA ASN A 291 36.35 -1.74 -4.02
C ASN A 291 35.49 -1.22 -5.16
N MET A 292 35.94 -0.15 -5.81
CA MET A 292 35.21 0.52 -6.88
C MET A 292 34.93 -0.38 -8.09
N ASN A 293 35.84 -1.31 -8.42
CA ASN A 293 35.62 -2.23 -9.54
C ASN A 293 34.41 -3.15 -9.31
N ALA A 294 34.26 -3.70 -8.12
CA ALA A 294 33.11 -4.51 -7.75
C ALA A 294 31.84 -3.65 -7.68
N ALA A 295 31.92 -2.45 -7.11
CA ALA A 295 30.82 -1.51 -7.04
C ALA A 295 30.26 -1.18 -8.44
N ILE A 296 31.12 -0.80 -9.39
CA ILE A 296 30.72 -0.46 -10.78
C ILE A 296 30.08 -1.67 -11.48
N LYS A 297 30.60 -2.88 -11.26
CA LYS A 297 30.02 -4.11 -11.81
C LYS A 297 28.59 -4.32 -11.31
N ASP A 298 28.37 -4.18 -10.01
CA ASP A 298 27.04 -4.34 -9.39
C ASP A 298 26.09 -3.22 -9.82
N TYR A 299 26.54 -1.96 -9.87
CA TYR A 299 25.73 -0.85 -10.38
C TYR A 299 25.28 -1.06 -11.82
N ASN A 300 26.17 -1.51 -12.70
CA ASN A 300 25.81 -1.80 -14.09
C ASN A 300 24.81 -2.96 -14.17
N LYS A 301 24.93 -3.97 -13.30
CA LYS A 301 23.97 -5.07 -13.25
C LYS A 301 22.58 -4.61 -12.76
N ALA A 302 22.55 -3.73 -11.74
CA ALA A 302 21.29 -3.13 -11.27
C ALA A 302 20.58 -2.33 -12.38
N LEU A 303 21.33 -1.56 -13.19
CA LEU A 303 20.77 -0.83 -14.34
C LEU A 303 20.27 -1.78 -15.44
N GLN A 304 21.00 -2.85 -15.72
CA GLN A 304 20.60 -3.86 -16.69
C GLN A 304 19.27 -4.52 -16.34
N LEU A 305 19.04 -4.76 -15.04
CA LEU A 305 17.81 -5.36 -14.52
C LEU A 305 16.62 -4.39 -14.49
N ASN A 306 16.87 -3.08 -14.40
CA ASN A 306 15.86 -2.03 -14.39
C ASN A 306 16.07 -0.99 -15.49
N PRO A 307 15.99 -1.37 -16.77
CA PRO A 307 16.29 -0.47 -17.90
C PRO A 307 15.24 0.60 -18.11
N ILE A 308 14.04 0.42 -17.57
CA ILE A 308 12.90 1.34 -17.74
C ILE A 308 12.33 1.75 -16.39
N PRO A 309 11.69 2.93 -16.27
CA PRO A 309 11.01 3.34 -15.04
C PRO A 309 9.94 2.35 -14.64
N MET A 310 10.13 1.67 -13.53
CA MET A 310 9.16 0.77 -12.90
C MET A 310 8.50 1.47 -11.73
N LYS A 311 7.29 1.04 -11.39
CA LYS A 311 6.45 1.65 -10.35
C LYS A 311 7.07 1.59 -8.95
N GLU A 312 7.84 0.58 -8.68
CA GLU A 312 8.42 0.32 -7.37
C GLU A 312 9.86 -0.07 -7.48
N GLY A 313 10.60 0.35 -6.44
CA GLY A 313 11.89 -0.18 -6.19
C GLY A 313 12.92 0.12 -7.28
N ASN A 314 12.80 1.26 -7.95
CA ASN A 314 13.76 1.60 -8.99
C ASN A 314 14.98 2.31 -8.39
N SER A 315 16.07 1.56 -8.20
CA SER A 315 17.36 2.09 -7.76
C SER A 315 18.09 2.89 -8.85
N ALA A 316 17.64 2.82 -10.11
CA ALA A 316 18.39 3.38 -11.24
C ALA A 316 18.76 4.87 -11.09
N PRO A 317 17.93 5.79 -10.57
CA PRO A 317 18.36 7.17 -10.36
C PRO A 317 19.57 7.28 -9.44
N PHE A 318 19.59 6.52 -8.35
CA PHE A 318 20.68 6.51 -7.39
C PHE A 318 21.93 5.81 -7.95
N VAL A 319 21.75 4.76 -8.73
CA VAL A 319 22.84 4.09 -9.45
C VAL A 319 23.50 5.05 -10.47
N TYR A 320 22.70 5.75 -11.29
CA TYR A 320 23.26 6.77 -12.19
C TYR A 320 24.03 7.86 -11.42
N LEU A 321 23.50 8.26 -10.26
CA LEU A 321 24.20 9.24 -9.43
C LEU A 321 25.52 8.69 -8.87
N ALA A 322 25.55 7.45 -8.38
CA ALA A 322 26.75 6.77 -7.90
C ALA A 322 27.82 6.62 -9.01
N LEU A 323 27.39 6.43 -10.26
CA LEU A 323 28.26 6.41 -11.44
C LEU A 323 28.66 7.82 -11.95
N GLY A 324 28.27 8.90 -11.26
CA GLY A 324 28.54 10.28 -11.68
C GLY A 324 27.69 10.79 -12.84
N GLN A 325 26.70 10.03 -13.30
CA GLN A 325 25.86 10.33 -14.45
C GLN A 325 24.63 11.16 -14.05
N ARG A 326 24.84 12.38 -13.55
CA ARG A 326 23.81 13.24 -12.95
C ARG A 326 22.61 13.50 -13.86
N ASP A 327 22.85 13.80 -15.14
CA ASP A 327 21.78 14.12 -16.07
C ASP A 327 20.87 12.91 -16.32
N LYS A 328 21.43 11.70 -16.38
CA LYS A 328 20.64 10.48 -16.51
C LYS A 328 19.84 10.18 -15.23
N ALA A 329 20.42 10.44 -14.05
CA ALA A 329 19.69 10.29 -12.78
C ALA A 329 18.45 11.21 -12.76
N ILE A 330 18.59 12.46 -13.17
CA ILE A 330 17.51 13.44 -13.25
C ILE A 330 16.45 13.00 -14.28
N ALA A 331 16.87 12.72 -15.51
CA ALA A 331 15.95 12.33 -16.61
C ALA A 331 15.16 11.06 -16.25
N PHE A 332 15.79 10.09 -15.61
CA PHE A 332 15.13 8.86 -15.18
C PHE A 332 14.12 9.13 -14.04
N THR A 333 14.47 10.01 -13.08
CA THR A 333 13.56 10.43 -12.02
C THR A 333 12.35 11.17 -12.59
N ASP A 334 12.53 12.08 -13.52
CA ASP A 334 11.43 12.81 -14.15
C ASP A 334 10.50 11.84 -14.93
N SER A 335 11.06 10.82 -15.58
CA SER A 335 10.31 9.75 -16.24
C SER A 335 9.49 8.90 -15.23
N ILE A 336 10.06 8.57 -14.05
CA ILE A 336 9.32 7.90 -12.97
C ILE A 336 8.16 8.77 -12.50
N LEU A 337 8.40 10.05 -12.24
CA LEU A 337 7.38 10.98 -11.74
C LEU A 337 6.26 11.24 -12.74
N THR A 338 6.55 11.23 -14.05
CA THR A 338 5.54 11.34 -15.09
C THR A 338 4.61 10.12 -15.09
N LYS A 339 5.16 8.93 -14.86
CA LYS A 339 4.42 7.67 -14.90
C LYS A 339 3.80 7.29 -13.55
N TYR A 340 4.49 7.59 -12.44
CA TYR A 340 4.15 7.16 -11.09
C TYR A 340 4.27 8.29 -10.08
N SER A 341 3.29 9.18 -10.02
CA SER A 341 3.25 10.33 -9.11
C SER A 341 2.62 9.96 -7.75
N ASN A 342 3.23 9.02 -7.01
CA ASN A 342 2.82 8.60 -5.66
C ASN A 342 3.75 9.14 -4.57
N SER A 343 3.43 8.86 -3.30
CA SER A 343 4.19 9.33 -2.13
C SER A 343 5.67 8.92 -2.17
N ASP A 344 5.93 7.64 -2.50
CA ASP A 344 7.27 7.07 -2.48
C ASP A 344 8.14 7.59 -3.62
N SER A 345 7.54 7.73 -4.84
CA SER A 345 8.25 8.32 -5.99
C SER A 345 8.67 9.76 -5.73
N TYR A 346 7.79 10.56 -5.12
CA TYR A 346 8.14 11.93 -4.72
C TYR A 346 9.15 11.96 -3.58
N TYR A 347 9.08 11.03 -2.61
CA TYR A 347 10.07 10.95 -1.54
C TYR A 347 11.46 10.60 -2.10
N ASN A 348 11.56 9.60 -2.98
CA ASN A 348 12.80 9.21 -3.63
C ASN A 348 13.37 10.37 -4.50
N ALA A 349 12.51 11.12 -5.16
CA ALA A 349 12.94 12.32 -5.88
C ALA A 349 13.50 13.39 -4.93
N ALA A 350 12.87 13.60 -3.76
CA ALA A 350 13.39 14.52 -2.75
C ALA A 350 14.78 14.12 -2.28
N CYS A 351 15.01 12.83 -2.02
CA CYS A 351 16.33 12.27 -1.63
C CYS A 351 17.37 12.45 -2.75
N LEU A 352 17.01 12.11 -4.00
CA LEU A 352 17.91 12.31 -5.13
C LEU A 352 18.34 13.77 -5.27
N TYR A 353 17.39 14.71 -5.25
CA TYR A 353 17.73 16.13 -5.35
C TYR A 353 18.46 16.65 -4.10
N GLY A 354 18.27 16.02 -2.95
CA GLY A 354 19.09 16.24 -1.75
C GLY A 354 20.56 15.89 -1.99
N ARG A 355 20.83 14.67 -2.49
CA ARG A 355 22.19 14.23 -2.88
C ARG A 355 22.81 15.08 -3.98
N LEU A 356 22.00 15.61 -4.90
CA LEU A 356 22.43 16.52 -5.97
C LEU A 356 22.72 17.94 -5.47
N GLY A 357 22.44 18.27 -4.22
CA GLY A 357 22.64 19.61 -3.65
C GLY A 357 21.53 20.61 -3.99
N ASN A 358 20.43 20.18 -4.66
CA ASN A 358 19.35 21.06 -5.06
C ASN A 358 18.27 21.17 -3.98
N LYS A 359 18.49 22.11 -3.04
CA LYS A 359 17.58 22.36 -1.90
C LYS A 359 16.14 22.66 -2.32
N GLN A 360 15.95 23.42 -3.39
CA GLN A 360 14.61 23.84 -3.83
C GLN A 360 13.79 22.64 -4.32
N LYS A 361 14.34 21.83 -5.22
CA LYS A 361 13.67 20.65 -5.75
C LYS A 361 13.49 19.58 -4.67
N SER A 362 14.49 19.37 -3.79
CA SER A 362 14.38 18.44 -2.67
C SER A 362 13.20 18.80 -1.77
N LEU A 363 13.05 20.06 -1.35
CA LEU A 363 11.92 20.51 -0.54
C LEU A 363 10.59 20.44 -1.28
N LEU A 364 10.57 20.80 -2.58
CA LEU A 364 9.37 20.70 -3.41
C LEU A 364 8.84 19.26 -3.47
N TYR A 365 9.71 18.31 -3.76
CA TYR A 365 9.30 16.91 -3.89
C TYR A 365 8.98 16.27 -2.54
N LEU A 366 9.66 16.67 -1.45
CA LEU A 366 9.26 16.29 -0.10
C LEU A 366 7.85 16.77 0.23
N SER A 367 7.52 18.02 -0.10
CA SER A 367 6.16 18.56 0.10
C SER A 367 5.13 17.74 -0.67
N LYS A 368 5.42 17.40 -1.94
CA LYS A 368 4.53 16.53 -2.74
C LYS A 368 4.40 15.12 -2.18
N ALA A 369 5.48 14.52 -1.65
CA ALA A 369 5.43 13.23 -0.99
C ALA A 369 4.45 13.24 0.20
N LEU A 370 4.56 14.27 1.05
CA LEU A 370 3.68 14.46 2.20
C LEU A 370 2.23 14.72 1.79
N GLU A 371 1.99 15.50 0.74
CA GLU A 371 0.66 15.71 0.15
C GLU A 371 0.05 14.41 -0.39
N LYS A 372 0.88 13.51 -0.91
CA LYS A 372 0.47 12.19 -1.40
C LYS A 372 0.40 11.11 -0.31
N GLY A 373 0.54 11.49 0.97
CA GLY A 373 0.31 10.58 2.08
C GLY A 373 1.57 9.95 2.69
N PHE A 374 2.78 10.42 2.40
CA PHE A 374 3.95 10.02 3.16
C PHE A 374 3.82 10.55 4.60
N ARG A 375 3.91 9.70 5.63
CA ARG A 375 3.62 10.10 7.03
C ARG A 375 4.77 9.84 8.00
N ARG A 376 5.86 9.22 7.59
CA ARG A 376 6.99 8.85 8.46
C ARG A 376 7.90 10.05 8.76
N LEU A 377 7.38 11.02 9.52
CA LEU A 377 8.05 12.30 9.77
C LEU A 377 9.38 12.16 10.52
N LYS A 378 9.46 11.22 11.48
CA LYS A 378 10.71 10.93 12.20
C LYS A 378 11.80 10.45 11.22
N TYR A 379 11.45 9.55 10.31
CA TYR A 379 12.35 9.06 9.28
C TYR A 379 12.85 10.20 8.37
N ILE A 380 11.95 11.09 7.89
CA ILE A 380 12.33 12.27 7.10
C ILE A 380 13.36 13.13 7.82
N GLN A 381 13.20 13.33 9.15
CA GLN A 381 14.09 14.20 9.93
C GLN A 381 15.48 13.61 10.17
N THR A 382 15.60 12.29 10.05
CA THR A 382 16.87 11.57 10.27
C THR A 382 17.50 11.05 8.97
N ASP A 383 16.83 11.24 7.83
CA ASP A 383 17.32 10.79 6.53
C ASP A 383 18.56 11.60 6.11
N PRO A 384 19.74 10.96 5.90
CA PRO A 384 20.96 11.64 5.51
C PRO A 384 20.84 12.38 4.18
N ASP A 385 19.99 11.90 3.24
CA ASP A 385 19.80 12.52 1.94
C ASP A 385 19.07 13.87 2.02
N LEU A 386 18.32 14.09 3.11
CA LEU A 386 17.54 15.31 3.35
C LEU A 386 18.23 16.30 4.31
N THR A 387 19.43 15.99 4.81
CA THR A 387 20.20 16.87 5.73
C THR A 387 20.42 18.26 5.16
N ILE A 388 20.58 18.37 3.84
CA ILE A 388 20.78 19.65 3.14
C ILE A 388 19.61 20.63 3.29
N ILE A 389 18.40 20.13 3.55
CA ILE A 389 17.20 20.95 3.73
C ILE A 389 16.73 21.02 5.17
N SER A 390 17.22 20.16 6.08
CA SER A 390 16.75 20.01 7.45
C SER A 390 16.77 21.31 8.27
N ASN A 391 17.72 22.19 8.02
CA ASN A 391 17.88 23.49 8.70
C ASN A 391 17.05 24.61 8.07
N LEU A 392 16.42 24.41 6.91
CA LEU A 392 15.61 25.44 6.26
C LEU A 392 14.34 25.74 7.06
N SER A 393 14.00 27.03 7.20
CA SER A 393 12.74 27.43 7.84
C SER A 393 11.51 26.81 7.15
N ALA A 394 11.53 26.75 5.81
CA ALA A 394 10.48 26.13 5.03
C ALA A 394 10.32 24.63 5.32
N PHE A 395 11.42 23.87 5.50
CA PHE A 395 11.37 22.47 5.93
C PHE A 395 10.67 22.34 7.30
N LYS A 396 11.08 23.17 8.28
CA LYS A 396 10.47 23.15 9.62
C LYS A 396 8.96 23.46 9.59
N VAL A 397 8.55 24.39 8.73
CA VAL A 397 7.12 24.72 8.52
C VAL A 397 6.37 23.54 7.95
N VAL A 398 6.91 22.88 6.92
CA VAL A 398 6.31 21.70 6.31
C VAL A 398 6.19 20.57 7.32
N ILE A 399 7.24 20.24 8.05
CA ILE A 399 7.21 19.18 9.07
C ILE A 399 6.18 19.48 10.16
N LYS A 400 6.11 20.74 10.65
CA LYS A 400 5.12 21.16 11.66
C LYS A 400 3.69 21.00 11.16
N LYS A 401 3.42 21.39 9.89
CA LYS A 401 2.10 21.22 9.27
C LYS A 401 1.66 19.75 9.29
N TYR A 402 2.52 18.86 8.83
CA TYR A 402 2.17 17.43 8.71
C TYR A 402 2.19 16.70 10.06
N LYS A 403 2.95 17.18 11.05
CA LYS A 403 2.82 16.73 12.43
C LYS A 403 1.43 17.03 12.98
N ASN A 404 0.92 18.25 12.78
CA ASN A 404 -0.44 18.61 13.22
C ASN A 404 -1.50 17.73 12.54
N ILE A 405 -1.33 17.39 11.25
CA ILE A 405 -2.22 16.49 10.52
C ILE A 405 -2.17 15.09 11.15
N SER A 406 -0.97 14.56 11.39
CA SER A 406 -0.78 13.25 12.02
C SER A 406 -1.40 13.18 13.42
N ASP A 407 -1.25 14.25 14.22
CA ASP A 407 -1.86 14.35 15.56
C ASP A 407 -3.40 14.33 15.48
N GLN A 408 -4.00 14.96 14.45
CA GLN A 408 -5.44 14.93 14.21
C GLN A 408 -5.91 13.56 13.75
N GLU A 409 -5.17 12.92 12.84
CA GLU A 409 -5.44 11.55 12.38
C GLU A 409 -5.36 10.55 13.55
N TYR A 410 -4.39 10.73 14.46
CA TYR A 410 -4.28 9.92 15.68
C TYR A 410 -5.46 10.11 16.63
N LYS A 411 -5.95 11.33 16.81
CA LYS A 411 -7.16 11.59 17.60
C LYS A 411 -8.39 10.88 17.02
N ARG A 412 -8.54 10.87 15.68
CA ARG A 412 -9.61 10.08 15.02
C ARG A 412 -9.47 8.60 15.27
N TYR A 413 -8.26 8.05 15.18
CA TYR A 413 -7.98 6.65 15.53
C TYR A 413 -8.49 6.31 16.93
N LEU A 414 -8.16 7.13 17.93
CA LEU A 414 -8.64 6.93 19.30
C LEU A 414 -10.17 7.00 19.42
N GLN A 415 -10.81 7.89 18.66
CA GLN A 415 -12.27 7.96 18.62
C GLN A 415 -12.89 6.69 18.02
N ILE A 416 -12.31 6.15 16.94
CA ILE A 416 -12.80 4.95 16.28
C ILE A 416 -12.67 3.74 17.20
N ILE A 417 -11.51 3.52 17.81
CA ILE A 417 -11.29 2.33 18.66
C ILE A 417 -12.09 2.37 19.95
N ASN A 418 -12.39 3.57 20.48
CA ASN A 418 -13.15 3.78 21.72
C ASN A 418 -14.66 3.98 21.47
N SER A 419 -15.11 4.09 20.22
CA SER A 419 -16.54 4.17 19.94
C SER A 419 -17.17 2.83 20.31
N LYS A 420 -17.91 2.81 21.42
CA LYS A 420 -18.79 1.68 21.75
C LYS A 420 -19.85 1.58 20.66
N ALA A 421 -20.19 0.36 20.22
CA ALA A 421 -21.50 0.16 19.65
C ALA A 421 -22.47 0.71 20.72
N LYS A 422 -23.19 1.78 20.42
CA LYS A 422 -24.26 2.21 21.32
C LYS A 422 -25.27 1.08 21.29
N ASP A 423 -25.48 0.49 22.47
CA ASP A 423 -26.55 -0.45 22.74
C ASP A 423 -27.90 0.06 22.26
#